data_6718460afffe7fa7e21f68098f026571
#
_entry.id   6718460afffe7fa7e21f68098f026571
#
_cell.length_a   1.000
_cell.length_b   1.000
_cell.length_c   1.000
_cell.angle_alpha   90.00
_cell.angle_beta   90.00
_cell.angle_gamma   90.00
#
_symmetry.space_group_name_H-M   'P 1'
#
loop_
_entity.id
_entity.type
_entity.pdbx_description
1 polymer ?
#
loop_
_entity_poly.entity_id
_entity_poly.type
_entity_poly.pdbx_seq_one_letter_code
_entity_poly.pdbx_strand_id
1 'polypeptide(L)'
;MDTKLFFQNGKLTLDINPSEMRMSHWVYAPVLINTETAEVLFDLSGKGWDFRSAEENGDDIILKLARYPDANNVFRLVLNISKDRASLNGNIFSINDVCKVLEDIA
;
A
#
# COMPACT_ATOMS: atom_id res chain seq x y z
N MET A 1 -7.99 -11.33 14.19
CA MET A 1 -8.09 -10.13 13.36
C MET A 1 -7.62 -10.46 11.95
N ASP A 2 -8.44 -10.14 10.96
CA ASP A 2 -8.07 -10.42 9.58
C ASP A 2 -7.11 -9.35 9.07
N THR A 3 -5.91 -9.77 8.66
CA THR A 3 -4.89 -8.86 8.15
C THR A 3 -4.82 -8.84 6.64
N LYS A 4 -5.77 -9.50 5.97
CA LYS A 4 -5.79 -9.57 4.52
C LYS A 4 -7.06 -8.97 3.96
N LEU A 5 -6.91 -8.13 2.94
CA LEU A 5 -8.02 -7.56 2.19
C LEU A 5 -7.92 -8.04 0.74
N PHE A 6 -9.08 -8.29 0.12
CA PHE A 6 -9.13 -8.82 -1.24
C PHE A 6 -9.83 -7.82 -2.15
N PHE A 7 -9.26 -7.64 -3.35
CA PHE A 7 -9.79 -6.71 -4.34
C PHE A 7 -9.89 -7.39 -5.70
N GLN A 8 -10.65 -6.83 -6.62
CA GLN A 8 -10.81 -7.32 -7.99
C GLN A 8 -11.25 -8.78 -8.02
N ASN A 9 -12.30 -9.09 -7.27
CA ASN A 9 -12.87 -10.45 -7.15
C ASN A 9 -11.82 -11.49 -6.69
N GLY A 10 -10.97 -11.09 -5.75
CA GLY A 10 -9.95 -11.97 -5.19
C GLY A 10 -8.67 -12.08 -5.99
N LYS A 11 -8.54 -11.33 -7.09
CA LYS A 11 -7.32 -11.36 -7.90
C LYS A 11 -6.15 -10.65 -7.26
N LEU A 12 -6.44 -9.75 -6.32
CA LEU A 12 -5.44 -9.00 -5.57
C LEU A 12 -5.62 -9.21 -4.08
N THR A 13 -4.52 -9.42 -3.39
CA THR A 13 -4.49 -9.55 -1.94
C THR A 13 -3.65 -8.42 -1.37
N LEU A 14 -4.22 -7.65 -0.45
CA LEU A 14 -3.46 -6.67 0.33
C LEU A 14 -3.24 -7.26 1.72
N ASP A 15 -1.99 -7.61 2.00
CA ASP A 15 -1.61 -8.17 3.29
C ASP A 15 -1.09 -7.02 4.17
N ILE A 16 -1.71 -6.85 5.33
CA ILE A 16 -1.38 -5.76 6.24
C ILE A 16 -0.61 -6.35 7.41
N ASN A 17 0.71 -6.34 7.31
CA ASN A 17 1.56 -6.97 8.30
C ASN A 17 1.92 -6.01 9.42
N PRO A 18 1.68 -6.39 10.69
CA PRO A 18 2.13 -5.56 11.80
C PRO A 18 3.66 -5.62 11.92
N SER A 19 4.26 -4.44 12.07
CA SER A 19 5.70 -4.30 12.30
C SER A 19 5.91 -3.45 13.54
N GLU A 20 6.75 -3.93 14.44
CA GLU A 20 7.07 -3.17 15.64
C GLU A 20 8.10 -2.10 15.32
N MET A 21 7.76 -0.86 15.65
CA MET A 21 8.66 0.26 15.56
C MET A 21 9.16 0.60 16.96
N ARG A 22 9.73 1.77 17.17
CA ARG A 22 10.31 2.14 18.46
C ARG A 22 9.28 2.16 19.57
N MET A 23 9.68 1.74 20.77
CA MET A 23 8.88 1.86 22.01
C MET A 23 7.54 1.12 21.89
N SER A 24 7.56 -0.04 21.26
CA SER A 24 6.37 -0.88 21.09
C SER A 24 5.24 -0.24 20.27
N HIS A 25 5.57 0.74 19.45
CA HIS A 25 4.63 1.25 18.45
C HIS A 25 4.52 0.26 17.29
N TRP A 26 3.29 -0.01 16.86
CA TRP A 26 3.03 -0.92 15.76
C TRP A 26 2.52 -0.16 14.55
N VAL A 27 3.08 -0.46 13.39
CA VAL A 27 2.58 0.02 12.10
C VAL A 27 2.15 -1.17 11.26
N TYR A 28 1.13 -1.00 10.45
CA TYR A 28 0.55 -2.05 9.62
C TYR A 28 0.93 -1.79 8.18
N ALA A 29 2.10 -2.28 7.78
CA ALA A 29 2.66 -2.04 6.46
C ALA A 29 1.96 -2.88 5.39
N PRO A 30 1.50 -2.26 4.29
CA PRO A 30 0.82 -3.01 3.25
C PRO A 30 1.78 -3.70 2.30
N VAL A 31 1.41 -4.92 1.89
CA VAL A 31 2.07 -5.68 0.83
C VAL A 31 0.99 -6.06 -0.17
N LEU A 32 1.14 -5.62 -1.41
CA LEU A 32 0.16 -5.94 -2.45
C LEU A 32 0.66 -7.11 -3.28
N ILE A 33 -0.18 -8.13 -3.40
CA ILE A 33 0.17 -9.40 -4.03
C ILE A 33 -0.84 -9.71 -5.13
N ASN A 34 -0.35 -10.14 -6.29
CA ASN A 34 -1.20 -10.74 -7.31
C ASN A 34 -1.54 -12.16 -6.86
N THR A 35 -2.80 -12.39 -6.48
CA THR A 35 -3.22 -13.66 -5.89
C THR A 35 -3.04 -14.83 -6.84
N GLU A 36 -3.26 -14.63 -8.14
CA GLU A 36 -3.19 -15.70 -9.13
C GLU A 36 -1.77 -16.19 -9.38
N THR A 37 -0.78 -15.27 -9.32
CA THR A 37 0.61 -15.60 -9.62
C THR A 37 1.50 -15.62 -8.40
N ALA A 38 0.99 -15.16 -7.26
CA ALA A 38 1.74 -14.95 -6.01
C ALA A 38 2.86 -13.91 -6.15
N GLU A 39 2.81 -13.09 -7.21
CA GLU A 39 3.79 -12.04 -7.42
C GLU A 39 3.54 -10.88 -6.47
N VAL A 40 4.59 -10.42 -5.79
CA VAL A 40 4.53 -9.24 -4.93
C VAL A 40 4.65 -8.00 -5.80
N LEU A 41 3.59 -7.19 -5.84
CA LEU A 41 3.58 -5.97 -6.65
C LEU A 41 4.29 -4.84 -5.94
N PHE A 42 4.09 -4.70 -4.64
CA PHE A 42 4.94 -3.85 -3.80
C PHE A 42 4.89 -4.35 -2.36
N ASP A 43 5.96 -4.07 -1.62
CA ASP A 43 6.12 -4.48 -0.23
C ASP A 43 6.67 -3.30 0.57
N LEU A 44 5.85 -2.75 1.45
CA LEU A 44 6.23 -1.62 2.29
C LEU A 44 6.61 -2.04 3.72
N SER A 45 6.79 -3.34 3.95
CA SER A 45 7.16 -3.86 5.27
C SER A 45 8.48 -3.26 5.75
N GLY A 46 8.53 -2.88 7.01
CA GLY A 46 9.76 -2.36 7.64
C GLY A 46 10.16 -0.97 7.21
N LYS A 47 9.36 -0.29 6.39
CA LYS A 47 9.70 1.04 5.87
C LYS A 47 8.99 2.19 6.58
N GLY A 48 8.25 1.89 7.64
CA GLY A 48 7.58 2.92 8.42
C GLY A 48 6.26 3.41 7.84
N TRP A 49 5.72 2.75 6.83
CA TRP A 49 4.42 3.08 6.27
C TRP A 49 3.32 2.36 7.03
N ASP A 50 2.29 3.09 7.40
CA ASP A 50 1.17 2.59 8.19
C ASP A 50 -0.11 2.67 7.37
N PHE A 51 -0.74 1.53 7.13
CA PHE A 51 -1.99 1.43 6.40
C PHE A 51 -3.12 2.07 7.21
N ARG A 52 -3.90 2.95 6.59
CA ARG A 52 -5.04 3.60 7.22
C ARG A 52 -6.36 3.09 6.68
N SER A 53 -6.50 3.06 5.36
CA SER A 53 -7.73 2.58 4.75
C SER A 53 -7.49 2.17 3.31
N ALA A 54 -8.40 1.35 2.79
CA ALA A 54 -8.40 0.97 1.39
C ALA A 54 -9.83 0.99 0.88
N GLU A 55 -10.00 1.43 -0.35
CA GLU A 55 -11.30 1.39 -0.99
C GLU A 55 -11.13 1.05 -2.47
N GLU A 56 -12.13 0.37 -3.01
CA GLU A 56 -12.13 -0.04 -4.41
C GLU A 56 -13.17 0.77 -5.17
N ASN A 57 -12.76 1.38 -6.27
CA ASN A 57 -13.65 2.18 -7.10
C ASN A 57 -13.43 1.79 -8.56
N GLY A 58 -14.30 0.91 -9.08
CA GLY A 58 -14.13 0.34 -10.40
C GLY A 58 -12.82 -0.43 -10.49
N ASP A 59 -11.96 -0.05 -11.41
CA ASP A 59 -10.64 -0.68 -11.58
C ASP A 59 -9.57 -0.06 -10.69
N ASP A 60 -9.90 0.98 -9.93
CA ASP A 60 -8.95 1.68 -9.09
C ASP A 60 -9.02 1.19 -7.65
N ILE A 61 -7.88 1.10 -7.01
CA ILE A 61 -7.77 0.82 -5.58
C ILE A 61 -7.12 2.04 -4.93
N ILE A 62 -7.76 2.59 -3.92
CA ILE A 62 -7.29 3.80 -3.25
C ILE A 62 -6.82 3.42 -1.86
N LEU A 63 -5.53 3.61 -1.60
CA LEU A 63 -4.93 3.34 -0.30
C LEU A 63 -4.59 4.65 0.38
N LYS A 64 -4.89 4.74 1.66
CA LYS A 64 -4.44 5.85 2.49
C LYS A 64 -3.37 5.34 3.45
N LEU A 65 -2.22 5.97 3.42
CA LEU A 65 -1.04 5.57 4.17
C LEU A 65 -0.52 6.75 4.97
N ALA A 66 -0.03 6.48 6.18
CA ALA A 66 0.65 7.48 6.98
C ALA A 66 2.11 7.06 7.17
N ARG A 67 3.01 8.04 7.25
CA ARG A 67 4.42 7.77 7.50
C ARG A 67 4.72 7.87 8.99
N TYR A 68 5.17 6.76 9.58
CA TYR A 68 5.61 6.77 10.98
C TYR A 68 6.87 7.64 11.12
N PRO A 69 7.00 8.46 12.15
CA PRO A 69 6.08 8.63 13.28
C PRO A 69 4.98 9.69 13.07
N ASP A 70 4.91 10.35 11.92
CA ASP A 70 3.94 11.43 11.69
C ASP A 70 2.60 10.83 11.22
N ALA A 71 1.72 10.56 12.18
CA ALA A 71 0.41 9.97 11.91
C ALA A 71 -0.59 10.95 11.29
N ASN A 72 -0.28 12.24 11.29
CA ASN A 72 -1.19 13.27 10.78
C ASN A 72 -1.03 13.51 9.27
N ASN A 73 0.08 13.06 8.70
CA ASN A 73 0.36 13.29 7.28
C ASN A 73 0.00 12.03 6.49
N VAL A 74 -1.20 12.03 5.91
CA VAL A 74 -1.74 10.89 5.20
C VAL A 74 -1.59 11.09 3.69
N PHE A 75 -1.04 10.09 3.03
CA PHE A 75 -0.84 10.08 1.57
C PHE A 75 -1.89 9.19 0.92
N ARG A 76 -2.43 9.66 -0.19
CA ARG A 76 -3.43 8.93 -0.96
C ARG A 76 -2.76 8.31 -2.18
N LEU A 77 -2.65 6.99 -2.18
CA LEU A 77 -2.06 6.23 -3.28
C LEU A 77 -3.18 5.57 -4.08
N VAL A 78 -3.29 5.91 -5.35
CA VAL A 78 -4.30 5.34 -6.25
C VAL A 78 -3.60 4.35 -7.17
N LEU A 79 -4.13 3.13 -7.22
CA LEU A 79 -3.55 2.04 -8.01
C LEU A 79 -4.53 1.58 -9.08
N ASN A 80 -4.05 1.40 -10.31
CA ASN A 80 -4.81 0.77 -11.37
C ASN A 80 -4.00 -0.40 -11.93
N ILE A 81 -4.36 -1.60 -11.51
CA ILE A 81 -3.56 -2.79 -11.80
C ILE A 81 -3.63 -3.16 -13.28
N SER A 82 -4.82 -3.04 -13.90
CA SER A 82 -4.98 -3.40 -15.30
C SER A 82 -4.18 -2.52 -16.24
N LYS A 83 -3.87 -1.30 -15.85
CA LYS A 83 -3.07 -0.35 -16.63
C LYS A 83 -1.65 -0.22 -16.13
N ASP A 84 -1.27 -0.96 -15.08
CA ASP A 84 0.03 -0.89 -14.42
C ASP A 84 0.41 0.55 -14.07
N ARG A 85 -0.52 1.26 -13.42
CA ARG A 85 -0.33 2.65 -13.04
C ARG A 85 -0.60 2.88 -11.57
N ALA A 86 0.19 3.77 -11.00
CA ALA A 86 -0.02 4.27 -9.66
C ALA A 86 0.04 5.80 -9.70
N SER A 87 -0.65 6.44 -8.77
CA SER A 87 -0.67 7.89 -8.69
C SER A 87 -0.54 8.32 -7.24
N LEU A 88 0.33 9.29 -6.97
CA LEU A 88 0.54 9.85 -5.65
C LEU A 88 0.73 11.36 -5.80
N ASN A 89 -0.15 12.14 -5.16
CA ASN A 89 -0.10 13.60 -5.19
C ASN A 89 -0.07 14.17 -6.62
N GLY A 90 -0.80 13.52 -7.55
CA GLY A 90 -0.85 13.95 -8.95
C GLY A 90 0.24 13.42 -9.85
N ASN A 91 1.23 12.74 -9.29
CA ASN A 91 2.32 12.12 -10.08
C ASN A 91 1.92 10.69 -10.44
N ILE A 92 2.09 10.34 -11.73
CA ILE A 92 1.73 9.01 -12.24
C ILE A 92 3.02 8.25 -12.53
N PHE A 93 3.06 6.98 -12.10
CA PHE A 93 4.21 6.10 -12.27
C PHE A 93 3.75 4.65 -12.36
N SER A 94 4.67 3.74 -12.66
CA SER A 94 4.38 2.31 -12.69
C SER A 94 4.21 1.77 -11.28
N ILE A 95 3.39 0.73 -11.12
CA ILE A 95 3.20 0.07 -9.82
C ILE A 95 4.53 -0.45 -9.27
N ASN A 96 5.43 -0.91 -10.14
CA ASN A 96 6.75 -1.37 -9.72
C ASN A 96 7.59 -0.28 -9.07
N ASP A 97 7.28 0.99 -9.29
CA ASP A 97 8.03 2.12 -8.75
C ASP A 97 7.45 2.66 -7.44
N VAL A 98 6.37 2.04 -6.92
CA VAL A 98 5.70 2.52 -5.71
C VAL A 98 6.67 2.67 -4.53
N CYS A 99 7.46 1.64 -4.26
CA CYS A 99 8.40 1.70 -3.13
C CYS A 99 9.42 2.82 -3.31
N LYS A 100 9.94 2.98 -4.52
CA LYS A 100 10.93 4.02 -4.81
C LYS A 100 10.35 5.42 -4.66
N VAL A 101 9.15 5.63 -5.19
CA VAL A 101 8.49 6.95 -5.11
C VAL A 101 8.18 7.31 -3.66
N LEU A 102 7.69 6.34 -2.88
CA LEU A 102 7.39 6.58 -1.47
C LEU A 102 8.66 6.86 -0.66
N GLU A 103 9.77 6.23 -0.98
CA GLU A 103 11.05 6.51 -0.33
C GLU A 103 11.52 7.94 -0.63
N ASP A 104 11.31 8.42 -1.86
CA ASP A 104 11.76 9.74 -2.28
C ASP A 104 10.99 10.88 -1.62
N ILE A 105 9.73 10.67 -1.25
CA ILE A 105 8.91 11.71 -0.64
C ILE A 105 9.01 11.73 0.89
N ALA A 106 9.67 10.76 1.46
CA ALA A 106 9.71 10.57 2.93
C ALA A 106 10.86 11.35 3.59
#